data_ba7d4cb5e23b38942c7d26db7395dc10
#
_entry.id   ba7d4cb5e23b38942c7d26db7395dc10
#
_cell.length_a   1.000
_cell.length_b   1.000
_cell.length_c   1.000
_cell.angle_alpha   90.00
_cell.angle_beta   90.00
_cell.angle_gamma   90.00
#
_symmetry.space_group_name_H-M   'P 1'
#
loop_
_entity.id
_entity.type
_entity.pdbx_description
1 polymer ?
#
loop_
_entity_poly.entity_id
_entity_poly.type
_entity_poly.pdbx_seq_one_letter_code
_entity_poly.pdbx_strand_id
1 'polypeptide(L)'
;MQADEFFPAPVVKVLEAIQRGDETTARRLIEQGVDLNIRDTEPPGATPLLWLINTKDEKAIQLALKLGADPNFKFGTGGNCVAMVAGSQYPNLLRMMLDAGGDPNSLSGTKEPAIFNAIGEARWADIKLLVERGADLNLTDGPGRNSALYGAFINQYEVVYWLLQHGADFRIRAAVGADLAYIVEDSLSLMDKSSPQYPWALKVKQFLVDKGIKFPPQTPAEVRERWAKGEKV
;
A
#
# COMPACT_ATOMS: atom_id res chain seq x y z
N MET A 1 11.03 7.06 22.58
CA MET A 1 11.86 6.03 21.93
C MET A 1 13.23 6.67 21.61
N GLN A 2 14.28 6.31 22.32
CA GLN A 2 15.63 6.86 22.07
C GLN A 2 16.32 5.97 21.02
N ALA A 3 17.17 6.56 20.17
CA ALA A 3 17.80 5.81 19.08
C ALA A 3 18.80 4.75 19.58
N ASP A 4 19.41 4.97 20.73
CA ASP A 4 20.36 4.07 21.38
C ASP A 4 19.71 2.78 21.94
N GLU A 5 18.39 2.76 22.05
CA GLU A 5 17.63 1.53 22.37
C GLU A 5 17.59 0.54 21.18
N PHE A 6 17.86 1.00 19.95
CA PHE A 6 17.69 0.24 18.71
C PHE A 6 18.95 0.09 17.87
N PHE A 7 19.86 1.06 17.96
CA PHE A 7 20.98 1.13 17.02
C PHE A 7 22.32 1.26 17.72
N PRO A 8 23.40 0.75 17.10
CA PRO A 8 24.75 0.93 17.62
C PRO A 8 25.18 2.39 17.61
N ALA A 9 26.06 2.76 18.54
CA ALA A 9 26.51 4.13 18.78
C ALA A 9 26.93 4.93 17.51
N PRO A 10 27.60 4.35 16.49
CA PRO A 10 27.91 5.08 15.27
C PRO A 10 26.64 5.53 14.51
N VAL A 11 25.60 4.70 14.43
CA VAL A 11 24.32 5.01 13.76
C VAL A 11 23.56 6.06 14.57
N VAL A 12 23.54 5.94 15.90
CA VAL A 12 22.92 6.96 16.78
C VAL A 12 23.52 8.34 16.50
N LYS A 13 24.86 8.46 16.40
CA LYS A 13 25.52 9.73 16.08
C LYS A 13 25.10 10.31 14.72
N VAL A 14 24.91 9.48 13.71
CA VAL A 14 24.39 9.93 12.40
C VAL A 14 22.96 10.43 12.54
N LEU A 15 22.09 9.67 13.23
CA LEU A 15 20.69 10.05 13.44
C LEU A 15 20.59 11.38 14.22
N GLU A 16 21.38 11.58 15.25
CA GLU A 16 21.47 12.86 15.97
C GLU A 16 21.91 14.01 15.08
N ALA A 17 22.91 13.80 14.21
CA ALA A 17 23.36 14.83 13.26
C ALA A 17 22.23 15.16 12.27
N ILE A 18 21.52 14.16 11.75
CA ILE A 18 20.38 14.33 10.85
C ILE A 18 19.27 15.12 11.53
N GLN A 19 18.91 14.80 12.77
CA GLN A 19 17.88 15.53 13.52
C GLN A 19 18.24 16.99 13.80
N ARG A 20 19.53 17.29 13.97
CA ARG A 20 20.00 18.67 14.12
C ARG A 20 20.15 19.41 12.78
N GLY A 21 19.93 18.73 11.65
CA GLY A 21 20.16 19.28 10.32
C GLY A 21 21.66 19.46 9.96
N ASP A 22 22.56 18.81 10.71
CA ASP A 22 23.99 18.85 10.45
C ASP A 22 24.38 17.84 9.36
N GLU A 23 24.09 18.22 8.10
CA GLU A 23 24.40 17.40 6.93
C GLU A 23 25.90 17.09 6.82
N THR A 24 26.76 18.05 7.17
CA THR A 24 28.22 17.87 7.06
C THR A 24 28.70 16.75 7.96
N THR A 25 28.30 16.75 9.23
CA THR A 25 28.69 15.71 10.18
C THR A 25 28.06 14.35 9.79
N ALA A 26 26.77 14.34 9.40
CA ALA A 26 26.11 13.10 8.99
C ALA A 26 26.79 12.46 7.77
N ARG A 27 27.10 13.26 6.74
CA ARG A 27 27.80 12.82 5.52
C ARG A 27 29.18 12.24 5.84
N ARG A 28 29.97 12.93 6.65
CA ARG A 28 31.29 12.47 7.06
C ARG A 28 31.24 11.11 7.78
N LEU A 29 30.26 10.92 8.66
CA LEU A 29 30.12 9.66 9.37
C LEU A 29 29.72 8.51 8.42
N ILE A 30 28.86 8.77 7.44
CA ILE A 30 28.48 7.80 6.41
C ILE A 30 29.68 7.45 5.52
N GLU A 31 30.49 8.42 5.11
CA GLU A 31 31.74 8.21 4.36
C GLU A 31 32.78 7.40 5.16
N GLN A 32 32.72 7.44 6.49
CA GLN A 32 33.51 6.58 7.39
C GLN A 32 32.94 5.16 7.54
N GLY A 33 31.89 4.81 6.79
CA GLY A 33 31.32 3.46 6.73
C GLY A 33 30.11 3.22 7.63
N VAL A 34 29.50 4.29 8.19
CA VAL A 34 28.24 4.10 8.92
C VAL A 34 27.09 3.90 7.91
N ASP A 35 26.42 2.77 8.00
CA ASP A 35 25.29 2.42 7.13
C ASP A 35 23.95 2.84 7.77
N LEU A 36 23.11 3.54 6.97
CA LEU A 36 21.73 3.89 7.35
C LEU A 36 20.72 2.77 7.02
N ASN A 37 21.15 1.75 6.27
CA ASN A 37 20.28 0.65 5.83
C ASN A 37 20.54 -0.60 6.66
N ILE A 38 20.44 -0.47 7.96
CA ILE A 38 20.53 -1.56 8.94
C ILE A 38 19.17 -1.81 9.59
N ARG A 39 19.07 -2.96 10.24
CA ARG A 39 17.92 -3.30 11.09
C ARG A 39 18.38 -3.59 12.50
N ASP A 40 17.56 -3.20 13.46
CA ASP A 40 17.63 -3.75 14.81
C ASP A 40 17.45 -5.28 14.77
N THR A 41 18.16 -5.99 15.62
CA THR A 41 18.07 -7.45 15.76
C THR A 41 16.84 -7.90 16.53
N GLU A 42 16.29 -7.04 17.38
CA GLU A 42 15.09 -7.34 18.14
C GLU A 42 13.81 -7.03 17.33
N PRO A 43 12.75 -7.84 17.46
CA PRO A 43 11.47 -7.55 16.83
C PRO A 43 10.91 -6.19 17.29
N PRO A 44 10.36 -5.36 16.40
CA PRO A 44 9.97 -5.62 14.98
C PRO A 44 11.08 -5.41 13.95
N GLY A 45 12.34 -5.23 14.33
CA GLY A 45 13.45 -4.98 13.40
C GLY A 45 13.38 -3.58 12.80
N ALA A 46 13.44 -2.56 13.66
CA ALA A 46 13.39 -1.16 13.27
C ALA A 46 14.58 -0.78 12.36
N THR A 47 14.34 0.10 11.41
CA THR A 47 15.38 0.70 10.57
C THR A 47 15.57 2.17 10.94
N PRO A 48 16.74 2.79 10.70
CA PRO A 48 16.97 4.21 10.92
C PRO A 48 15.90 5.10 10.28
N LEU A 49 15.49 4.81 9.04
CA LEU A 49 14.45 5.58 8.36
C LEU A 49 13.08 5.40 9.04
N LEU A 50 12.70 4.16 9.43
CA LEU A 50 11.47 3.92 10.17
C LEU A 50 11.46 4.66 11.51
N TRP A 51 12.58 4.66 12.22
CA TRP A 51 12.70 5.39 13.48
C TRP A 51 12.50 6.90 13.28
N LEU A 52 13.12 7.50 12.25
CA LEU A 52 12.93 8.91 11.90
C LEU A 52 11.47 9.23 11.54
N ILE A 53 10.79 8.38 10.79
CA ILE A 53 9.37 8.54 10.46
C ILE A 53 8.52 8.64 11.75
N ASN A 54 8.83 7.83 12.76
CA ASN A 54 8.14 7.88 14.06
C ASN A 54 8.40 9.17 14.85
N THR A 55 9.49 9.88 14.58
CA THR A 55 9.73 11.21 15.17
C THR A 55 8.88 12.32 14.56
N LYS A 56 8.30 12.08 13.38
CA LYS A 56 7.49 13.04 12.60
C LYS A 56 8.27 14.30 12.15
N ASP A 57 9.57 14.24 12.14
CA ASP A 57 10.43 15.32 11.65
C ASP A 57 10.68 15.15 10.15
N GLU A 58 9.86 15.82 9.34
CA GLU A 58 9.96 15.75 7.88
C GLU A 58 11.33 16.20 7.35
N LYS A 59 11.98 17.18 8.00
CA LYS A 59 13.31 17.65 7.59
C LYS A 59 14.38 16.61 7.83
N ALA A 60 14.33 15.94 8.98
CA ALA A 60 15.23 14.84 9.29
C ALA A 60 15.03 13.66 8.34
N ILE A 61 13.77 13.29 8.03
CA ILE A 61 13.43 12.25 7.07
C ILE A 61 13.98 12.59 5.69
N GLN A 62 13.75 13.82 5.21
CA GLN A 62 14.25 14.28 3.92
C GLN A 62 15.77 14.25 3.84
N LEU A 63 16.46 14.68 4.90
CA LEU A 63 17.92 14.64 4.97
C LEU A 63 18.44 13.19 4.98
N ALA A 64 17.81 12.29 5.72
CA ALA A 64 18.17 10.87 5.72
C ALA A 64 18.05 10.24 4.33
N LEU A 65 16.92 10.48 3.63
CA LEU A 65 16.73 10.02 2.26
C LEU A 65 17.79 10.59 1.31
N LYS A 66 18.09 11.88 1.40
CA LYS A 66 19.16 12.53 0.64
C LYS A 66 20.54 11.91 0.90
N LEU A 67 20.77 11.40 2.11
CA LEU A 67 22.03 10.78 2.53
C LEU A 67 22.08 9.25 2.28
N GLY A 68 21.07 8.69 1.61
CA GLY A 68 21.08 7.30 1.16
C GLY A 68 20.31 6.32 2.05
N ALA A 69 19.45 6.81 2.95
CA ALA A 69 18.49 5.92 3.59
C ALA A 69 17.53 5.38 2.53
N ASP A 70 17.45 4.07 2.40
CA ASP A 70 16.65 3.37 1.37
C ASP A 70 15.20 3.18 1.86
N PRO A 71 14.20 3.81 1.19
CA PRO A 71 12.80 3.63 1.53
C PRO A 71 12.28 2.20 1.27
N ASN A 72 13.02 1.41 0.46
CA ASN A 72 12.67 0.02 0.13
C ASN A 72 13.30 -0.99 1.10
N PHE A 73 14.20 -0.52 1.99
CA PHE A 73 14.85 -1.42 2.93
C PHE A 73 13.83 -2.05 3.89
N LYS A 74 13.83 -3.40 3.94
CA LYS A 74 12.78 -4.15 4.62
C LYS A 74 12.95 -4.15 6.14
N PHE A 75 11.85 -3.98 6.85
CA PHE A 75 11.76 -4.21 8.29
C PHE A 75 11.94 -5.72 8.62
N GLY A 76 12.13 -6.03 9.90
CA GLY A 76 12.14 -7.41 10.36
C GLY A 76 10.84 -8.17 10.07
N THR A 77 9.71 -7.47 9.99
CA THR A 77 8.38 -8.01 9.63
C THR A 77 8.14 -8.15 8.12
N GLY A 78 9.09 -7.74 7.27
CA GLY A 78 9.03 -7.92 5.82
C GLY A 78 8.42 -6.76 5.02
N GLY A 79 7.82 -5.77 5.65
CA GLY A 79 7.38 -4.52 5.00
C GLY A 79 8.53 -3.52 4.83
N ASN A 80 8.25 -2.35 4.26
CA ASN A 80 9.17 -1.22 4.12
C ASN A 80 8.48 0.12 4.38
N CYS A 81 9.26 1.22 4.34
CA CYS A 81 8.73 2.55 4.62
C CYS A 81 7.67 2.99 3.60
N VAL A 82 7.79 2.62 2.31
CA VAL A 82 6.80 2.99 1.28
C VAL A 82 5.43 2.40 1.62
N ALA A 83 5.38 1.07 1.84
CA ALA A 83 4.11 0.40 2.16
C ALA A 83 3.51 0.92 3.47
N MET A 84 4.34 1.25 4.46
CA MET A 84 3.89 1.73 5.76
C MET A 84 3.28 3.14 5.69
N VAL A 85 3.87 4.06 4.91
CA VAL A 85 3.38 5.44 4.86
C VAL A 85 2.24 5.63 3.85
N ALA A 86 2.02 4.68 2.95
CA ALA A 86 0.87 4.69 2.05
C ALA A 86 -0.43 4.63 2.88
N GLY A 87 -1.30 5.63 2.70
CA GLY A 87 -2.51 5.78 3.52
C GLY A 87 -2.29 6.45 4.88
N SER A 88 -1.07 6.84 5.23
CA SER A 88 -0.82 7.56 6.50
C SER A 88 -1.49 8.94 6.52
N GLN A 89 -1.73 9.47 7.73
CA GLN A 89 -2.26 10.82 7.88
C GLN A 89 -1.26 11.95 7.53
N TYR A 90 0.00 11.60 7.22
CA TYR A 90 1.05 12.55 6.89
C TYR A 90 1.20 12.67 5.36
N PRO A 91 0.66 13.73 4.73
CA PRO A 91 0.45 13.78 3.28
C PRO A 91 1.74 13.81 2.46
N ASN A 92 2.87 14.22 3.08
CA ASN A 92 4.14 14.37 2.37
C ASN A 92 5.00 13.10 2.40
N LEU A 93 4.79 12.20 3.37
CA LEU A 93 5.70 11.06 3.59
C LEU A 93 5.76 10.12 2.40
N LEU A 94 4.62 9.76 1.83
CA LEU A 94 4.60 8.88 0.67
C LEU A 94 5.35 9.51 -0.52
N ARG A 95 5.12 10.80 -0.77
CA ARG A 95 5.83 11.53 -1.83
C ARG A 95 7.33 11.54 -1.59
N MET A 96 7.78 11.83 -0.37
CA MET A 96 9.21 11.79 -0.02
C MET A 96 9.83 10.42 -0.27
N MET A 97 9.15 9.33 0.09
CA MET A 97 9.63 7.97 -0.16
C MET A 97 9.75 7.69 -1.66
N LEU A 98 8.70 8.01 -2.44
CA LEU A 98 8.68 7.77 -3.88
C LEU A 98 9.68 8.65 -4.64
N ASP A 99 9.88 9.90 -4.22
CA ASP A 99 10.89 10.82 -4.80
C ASP A 99 12.33 10.34 -4.52
N ALA A 100 12.54 9.61 -3.44
CA ALA A 100 13.82 8.97 -3.11
C ALA A 100 14.01 7.57 -3.73
N GLY A 101 13.19 7.19 -4.71
CA GLY A 101 13.30 5.90 -5.39
C GLY A 101 12.54 4.75 -4.71
N GLY A 102 11.60 5.08 -3.85
CA GLY A 102 10.69 4.10 -3.27
C GLY A 102 9.85 3.38 -4.33
N ASP A 103 9.71 2.07 -4.21
CA ASP A 103 8.92 1.26 -5.13
C ASP A 103 7.41 1.42 -4.84
N PRO A 104 6.59 1.95 -5.78
CA PRO A 104 5.15 2.07 -5.61
C PRO A 104 4.45 0.71 -5.48
N ASN A 105 5.12 -0.38 -5.87
CA ASN A 105 4.65 -1.77 -5.76
C ASN A 105 5.10 -2.46 -4.47
N SER A 106 5.60 -1.70 -3.50
CA SER A 106 6.01 -2.22 -2.19
C SER A 106 4.88 -2.97 -1.51
N LEU A 107 5.26 -4.05 -0.82
CA LEU A 107 4.33 -4.86 -0.04
C LEU A 107 4.50 -4.58 1.45
N SER A 108 3.39 -4.61 2.19
CA SER A 108 3.38 -4.60 3.66
C SER A 108 3.95 -5.90 4.24
N GLY A 109 4.13 -5.96 5.56
CA GLY A 109 4.52 -7.19 6.26
C GLY A 109 3.52 -8.34 6.09
N THR A 110 2.26 -8.03 5.81
CA THR A 110 1.18 -9.00 5.49
C THR A 110 1.10 -9.31 3.98
N LYS A 111 2.06 -8.83 3.19
CA LYS A 111 2.13 -8.98 1.72
C LYS A 111 1.00 -8.30 0.95
N GLU A 112 0.41 -7.27 1.53
CA GLU A 112 -0.57 -6.45 0.85
C GLU A 112 0.13 -5.32 0.07
N PRO A 113 -0.26 -5.06 -1.19
CA PRO A 113 0.25 -3.92 -1.96
C PRO A 113 0.05 -2.58 -1.23
N ALA A 114 1.03 -1.68 -1.31
CA ALA A 114 0.99 -0.37 -0.65
C ALA A 114 -0.29 0.42 -0.95
N ILE A 115 -0.82 0.31 -2.17
CA ILE A 115 -2.06 0.98 -2.58
C ILE A 115 -3.28 0.54 -1.75
N PHE A 116 -3.28 -0.67 -1.17
CA PHE A 116 -4.41 -1.14 -0.35
C PHE A 116 -4.54 -0.33 0.94
N ASN A 117 -3.41 0.07 1.55
CA ASN A 117 -3.43 0.96 2.71
C ASN A 117 -4.06 2.32 2.34
N ALA A 118 -3.69 2.88 1.19
CA ALA A 118 -4.26 4.13 0.71
C ALA A 118 -5.77 4.01 0.41
N ILE A 119 -6.21 2.88 -0.15
CA ILE A 119 -7.64 2.59 -0.41
C ILE A 119 -8.40 2.43 0.91
N GLY A 120 -7.86 1.65 1.86
CA GLY A 120 -8.49 1.40 3.16
C GLY A 120 -8.75 2.67 3.95
N GLU A 121 -7.82 3.62 3.90
CA GLU A 121 -7.91 4.92 4.56
C GLU A 121 -8.58 6.01 3.70
N ALA A 122 -9.11 5.65 2.52
CA ALA A 122 -9.72 6.56 1.54
C ALA A 122 -8.82 7.77 1.20
N ARG A 123 -7.51 7.59 1.14
CA ARG A 123 -6.50 8.63 0.90
C ARG A 123 -6.31 8.87 -0.60
N TRP A 124 -7.23 9.63 -1.19
CA TRP A 124 -7.22 9.92 -2.63
C TRP A 124 -5.90 10.47 -3.16
N ALA A 125 -5.23 11.33 -2.41
CA ALA A 125 -3.94 11.88 -2.82
C ALA A 125 -2.88 10.78 -2.97
N ASP A 126 -2.84 9.83 -2.03
CA ASP A 126 -1.88 8.72 -2.03
C ASP A 126 -2.22 7.70 -3.11
N ILE A 127 -3.53 7.37 -3.30
CA ILE A 127 -3.98 6.48 -4.39
C ILE A 127 -3.52 7.03 -5.75
N LYS A 128 -3.81 8.31 -6.03
CA LYS A 128 -3.41 8.96 -7.28
C LYS A 128 -1.90 9.01 -7.45
N LEU A 129 -1.18 9.39 -6.40
CA LEU A 129 0.27 9.45 -6.43
C LEU A 129 0.91 8.08 -6.72
N LEU A 130 0.43 7.00 -6.09
CA LEU A 130 0.92 5.66 -6.36
C LEU A 130 0.70 5.26 -7.81
N VAL A 131 -0.49 5.53 -8.36
CA VAL A 131 -0.81 5.24 -9.77
C VAL A 131 0.06 6.08 -10.73
N GLU A 132 0.23 7.37 -10.46
CA GLU A 132 1.13 8.26 -11.22
C GLU A 132 2.58 7.77 -11.22
N ARG A 133 3.01 7.10 -10.16
CA ARG A 133 4.36 6.52 -10.03
C ARG A 133 4.45 5.08 -10.51
N GLY A 134 3.41 4.55 -11.16
CA GLY A 134 3.42 3.24 -11.80
C GLY A 134 3.06 2.06 -10.90
N ALA A 135 2.25 2.27 -9.86
CA ALA A 135 1.71 1.17 -9.09
C ALA A 135 0.90 0.22 -9.98
N ASP A 136 1.22 -1.06 -9.91
CA ASP A 136 0.45 -2.11 -10.58
C ASP A 136 -0.84 -2.39 -9.80
N LEU A 137 -1.97 -1.99 -10.39
CA LEU A 137 -3.30 -2.14 -9.82
C LEU A 137 -3.75 -3.61 -9.72
N ASN A 138 -3.02 -4.52 -10.37
CA ASN A 138 -3.36 -5.93 -10.47
C ASN A 138 -2.50 -6.84 -9.59
N LEU A 139 -1.56 -6.28 -8.83
CA LEU A 139 -0.92 -7.01 -7.74
C LEU A 139 -1.98 -7.46 -6.73
N THR A 140 -1.86 -8.72 -6.31
CA THR A 140 -2.84 -9.33 -5.41
C THR A 140 -2.26 -9.54 -4.01
N ASP A 141 -3.16 -9.51 -3.02
CA ASP A 141 -2.89 -9.95 -1.66
C ASP A 141 -2.94 -11.49 -1.51
N GLY A 142 -2.75 -11.99 -0.28
CA GLY A 142 -2.85 -13.42 0.03
C GLY A 142 -4.21 -14.06 -0.35
N PRO A 143 -5.35 -13.40 -0.11
CA PRO A 143 -6.66 -13.82 -0.62
C PRO A 143 -6.86 -13.75 -2.14
N GLY A 144 -5.92 -13.19 -2.91
CA GLY A 144 -5.98 -13.07 -4.36
C GLY A 144 -6.79 -11.86 -4.87
N ARG A 145 -6.98 -10.84 -4.04
CA ARG A 145 -7.69 -9.62 -4.43
C ARG A 145 -6.69 -8.61 -5.02
N ASN A 146 -7.02 -8.02 -6.14
CA ASN A 146 -6.34 -6.82 -6.63
C ASN A 146 -6.96 -5.54 -6.03
N SER A 147 -6.46 -4.36 -6.42
CA SER A 147 -6.90 -3.07 -5.89
C SER A 147 -8.41 -2.82 -6.03
N ALA A 148 -9.01 -3.17 -7.18
CA ALA A 148 -10.44 -2.98 -7.43
C ALA A 148 -11.28 -3.94 -6.59
N LEU A 149 -10.91 -5.21 -6.53
CA LEU A 149 -11.63 -6.21 -5.75
C LEU A 149 -11.50 -5.95 -4.25
N TYR A 150 -10.32 -5.53 -3.77
CA TYR A 150 -10.11 -5.10 -2.39
C TYR A 150 -10.99 -3.90 -2.04
N GLY A 151 -11.00 -2.85 -2.88
CA GLY A 151 -11.84 -1.66 -2.66
C GLY A 151 -13.32 -1.99 -2.60
N ALA A 152 -13.81 -2.93 -3.42
CA ALA A 152 -15.19 -3.38 -3.39
C ALA A 152 -15.53 -4.13 -2.09
N PHE A 153 -14.63 -4.98 -1.60
CA PHE A 153 -14.80 -5.69 -0.33
C PHE A 153 -14.99 -4.76 0.88
N ILE A 154 -14.42 -3.56 0.82
CA ILE A 154 -14.54 -2.55 1.89
C ILE A 154 -15.51 -1.42 1.53
N ASN A 155 -16.34 -1.61 0.51
CA ASN A 155 -17.36 -0.66 0.06
C ASN A 155 -16.82 0.72 -0.37
N GLN A 156 -15.62 0.80 -0.94
CA GLN A 156 -15.02 2.04 -1.48
C GLN A 156 -15.33 2.16 -3.00
N TYR A 157 -16.60 2.16 -3.38
CA TYR A 157 -17.02 2.07 -4.80
C TYR A 157 -16.64 3.26 -5.66
N GLU A 158 -16.51 4.46 -5.08
CA GLU A 158 -15.97 5.61 -5.81
C GLU A 158 -14.52 5.35 -6.25
N VAL A 159 -13.70 4.83 -5.34
CA VAL A 159 -12.32 4.44 -5.64
C VAL A 159 -12.28 3.29 -6.65
N VAL A 160 -13.11 2.27 -6.45
CA VAL A 160 -13.21 1.12 -7.38
C VAL A 160 -13.50 1.59 -8.81
N TYR A 161 -14.49 2.47 -8.98
CA TYR A 161 -14.84 3.00 -10.30
C TYR A 161 -13.65 3.73 -10.95
N TRP A 162 -12.94 4.55 -10.17
CA TRP A 162 -11.75 5.25 -10.64
C TRP A 162 -10.62 4.27 -11.01
N LEU A 163 -10.35 3.26 -10.19
CA LEU A 163 -9.32 2.23 -10.45
C LEU A 163 -9.60 1.45 -11.74
N LEU A 164 -10.87 1.11 -12.01
CA LEU A 164 -11.27 0.44 -13.25
C LEU A 164 -11.00 1.30 -14.49
N GLN A 165 -11.19 2.62 -14.38
CA GLN A 165 -10.87 3.57 -15.46
C GLN A 165 -9.35 3.70 -15.68
N HIS A 166 -8.53 3.33 -14.68
CA HIS A 166 -7.07 3.40 -14.72
C HIS A 166 -6.39 2.03 -14.92
N GLY A 167 -7.16 1.00 -15.32
CA GLY A 167 -6.60 -0.28 -15.76
C GLY A 167 -6.59 -1.40 -14.72
N ALA A 168 -7.29 -1.25 -13.60
CA ALA A 168 -7.51 -2.39 -12.71
C ALA A 168 -8.34 -3.48 -13.43
N ASP A 169 -7.85 -4.70 -13.41
CA ASP A 169 -8.52 -5.83 -14.07
C ASP A 169 -9.72 -6.31 -13.24
N PHE A 170 -10.92 -6.10 -13.76
CA PHE A 170 -12.18 -6.52 -13.16
C PHE A 170 -12.43 -8.03 -13.20
N ARG A 171 -11.59 -8.81 -13.94
CA ARG A 171 -11.74 -10.26 -14.08
C ARG A 171 -11.02 -11.03 -13.00
N ILE A 172 -10.16 -10.37 -12.22
CA ILE A 172 -9.45 -11.03 -11.11
C ILE A 172 -10.45 -11.55 -10.10
N ARG A 173 -10.21 -12.77 -9.67
CA ARG A 173 -11.07 -13.52 -8.76
C ARG A 173 -10.30 -13.91 -7.50
N ALA A 174 -10.89 -13.65 -6.35
CA ALA A 174 -10.33 -14.05 -5.07
C ALA A 174 -10.30 -15.57 -4.91
N ALA A 175 -9.43 -16.09 -4.05
CA ALA A 175 -9.28 -17.50 -3.77
C ALA A 175 -10.59 -18.19 -3.28
N VAL A 176 -11.48 -17.40 -2.68
CA VAL A 176 -12.82 -17.88 -2.26
C VAL A 176 -13.82 -18.04 -3.42
N GLY A 177 -13.43 -17.63 -4.64
CA GLY A 177 -14.29 -17.71 -5.83
C GLY A 177 -15.10 -16.44 -6.12
N ALA A 178 -14.97 -15.39 -5.32
CA ALA A 178 -15.64 -14.11 -5.54
C ALA A 178 -14.86 -13.26 -6.57
N ASP A 179 -15.57 -12.65 -7.50
CA ASP A 179 -15.10 -11.62 -8.40
C ASP A 179 -15.80 -10.28 -8.14
N LEU A 180 -15.39 -9.24 -8.88
CA LEU A 180 -15.95 -7.92 -8.71
C LEU A 180 -17.46 -7.86 -8.98
N ALA A 181 -17.95 -8.63 -9.98
CA ALA A 181 -19.38 -8.66 -10.31
C ALA A 181 -20.21 -9.21 -9.15
N TYR A 182 -19.74 -10.30 -8.53
CA TYR A 182 -20.42 -10.88 -7.37
C TYR A 182 -20.43 -9.92 -6.18
N ILE A 183 -19.28 -9.30 -5.83
CA ILE A 183 -19.20 -8.38 -4.70
C ILE A 183 -20.11 -7.17 -4.90
N VAL A 184 -20.17 -6.62 -6.12
CA VAL A 184 -21.03 -5.47 -6.43
C VAL A 184 -22.52 -5.86 -6.30
N GLU A 185 -22.93 -7.03 -6.82
CA GLU A 185 -24.32 -7.47 -6.74
C GLU A 185 -24.74 -7.71 -5.29
N ASP A 186 -23.91 -8.42 -4.53
CA ASP A 186 -24.14 -8.69 -3.11
C ASP A 186 -24.25 -7.37 -2.32
N SER A 187 -23.28 -6.45 -2.50
CA SER A 187 -23.30 -5.16 -1.83
C SER A 187 -24.53 -4.31 -2.18
N LEU A 188 -24.94 -4.27 -3.44
CA LEU A 188 -26.15 -3.53 -3.85
C LEU A 188 -27.44 -4.11 -3.24
N SER A 189 -27.46 -5.41 -2.94
CA SER A 189 -28.60 -6.08 -2.28
C SER A 189 -28.71 -5.72 -0.79
N LEU A 190 -27.59 -5.40 -0.14
CA LEU A 190 -27.47 -5.16 1.30
C LEU A 190 -27.31 -3.67 1.67
N MET A 191 -26.77 -2.86 0.74
CA MET A 191 -26.42 -1.47 1.01
C MET A 191 -27.65 -0.58 1.09
N ASP A 192 -27.69 0.30 2.08
CA ASP A 192 -28.69 1.36 2.14
C ASP A 192 -28.58 2.26 0.91
N LYS A 193 -29.70 2.50 0.24
CA LYS A 193 -29.77 3.36 -0.95
C LYS A 193 -29.41 4.83 -0.67
N SER A 194 -29.46 5.25 0.58
CA SER A 194 -29.00 6.58 1.02
C SER A 194 -27.48 6.65 1.21
N SER A 195 -26.76 5.52 1.18
CA SER A 195 -25.30 5.48 1.29
C SER A 195 -24.65 6.30 0.17
N PRO A 196 -23.65 7.15 0.47
CA PRO A 196 -22.88 7.85 -0.56
C PRO A 196 -22.18 6.91 -1.56
N GLN A 197 -21.95 5.64 -1.19
CA GLN A 197 -21.32 4.64 -2.05
C GLN A 197 -22.32 3.93 -2.98
N TYR A 198 -23.63 3.97 -2.69
CA TYR A 198 -24.64 3.30 -3.50
C TYR A 198 -24.64 3.73 -4.98
N PRO A 199 -24.65 5.04 -5.32
CA PRO A 199 -24.59 5.47 -6.72
C PRO A 199 -23.27 5.04 -7.42
N TRP A 200 -22.17 4.95 -6.68
CA TRP A 200 -20.91 4.48 -7.23
C TRP A 200 -20.92 2.97 -7.48
N ALA A 201 -21.52 2.18 -6.59
CA ALA A 201 -21.71 0.75 -6.82
C ALA A 201 -22.55 0.48 -8.07
N LEU A 202 -23.60 1.29 -8.31
CA LEU A 202 -24.38 1.22 -9.56
C LEU A 202 -23.53 1.54 -10.79
N LYS A 203 -22.65 2.56 -10.72
CA LYS A 203 -21.72 2.89 -11.83
C LYS A 203 -20.73 1.75 -12.10
N VAL A 204 -20.21 1.11 -11.05
CA VAL A 204 -19.35 -0.07 -11.21
C VAL A 204 -20.11 -1.21 -11.85
N LYS A 205 -21.34 -1.51 -11.41
CA LYS A 205 -22.19 -2.51 -12.04
C LYS A 205 -22.40 -2.21 -13.52
N GLN A 206 -22.76 -0.97 -13.88
CA GLN A 206 -22.96 -0.56 -15.27
C GLN A 206 -21.67 -0.72 -16.09
N PHE A 207 -20.51 -0.30 -15.54
CA PHE A 207 -19.22 -0.53 -16.19
C PHE A 207 -18.99 -2.01 -16.53
N LEU A 208 -19.28 -2.90 -15.61
CA LEU A 208 -19.14 -4.35 -15.83
C LEU A 208 -20.11 -4.86 -16.92
N VAL A 209 -21.35 -4.38 -16.91
CA VAL A 209 -22.34 -4.70 -17.96
C VAL A 209 -21.85 -4.24 -19.34
N ASP A 210 -21.30 -3.02 -19.44
CA ASP A 210 -20.76 -2.46 -20.68
C ASP A 210 -19.53 -3.26 -21.16
N LYS A 211 -18.80 -3.94 -20.25
CA LYS A 211 -17.73 -4.88 -20.57
C LYS A 211 -18.21 -6.31 -20.88
N GLY A 212 -19.51 -6.53 -20.94
CA GLY A 212 -20.12 -7.81 -21.31
C GLY A 212 -20.32 -8.81 -20.16
N ILE A 213 -20.13 -8.36 -18.92
CA ILE A 213 -20.41 -9.20 -17.75
C ILE A 213 -21.93 -9.34 -17.57
N LYS A 214 -22.40 -10.58 -17.42
CA LYS A 214 -23.81 -10.88 -17.21
C LYS A 214 -24.16 -10.84 -15.72
N PHE A 215 -25.37 -10.38 -15.43
CA PHE A 215 -25.95 -10.35 -14.09
C PHE A 215 -27.25 -11.18 -14.05
N PRO A 216 -27.54 -11.91 -12.95
CA PRO A 216 -26.68 -12.07 -11.80
C PRO A 216 -25.41 -12.86 -12.13
N PRO A 217 -24.27 -12.54 -11.47
CA PRO A 217 -23.01 -13.27 -11.65
C PRO A 217 -23.07 -14.65 -10.96
N GLN A 218 -22.10 -15.51 -11.27
CA GLN A 218 -21.94 -16.76 -10.55
C GLN A 218 -21.58 -16.50 -9.09
N THR A 219 -22.16 -17.30 -8.20
CA THR A 219 -21.81 -17.27 -6.79
C THR A 219 -20.43 -17.89 -6.52
N PRO A 220 -19.75 -17.53 -5.44
CA PRO A 220 -18.50 -18.19 -5.06
C PRO A 220 -18.62 -19.70 -4.87
N ALA A 221 -19.79 -20.19 -4.45
CA ALA A 221 -20.05 -21.63 -4.32
C ALA A 221 -20.03 -22.34 -5.67
N GLU A 222 -20.79 -21.82 -6.65
CA GLU A 222 -20.83 -22.35 -8.03
C GLU A 222 -19.44 -22.33 -8.68
N VAL A 223 -18.68 -21.26 -8.45
CA VAL A 223 -17.31 -21.15 -8.95
C VAL A 223 -16.42 -22.24 -8.35
N ARG A 224 -16.46 -22.45 -7.04
CA ARG A 224 -15.67 -23.51 -6.39
C ARG A 224 -16.05 -24.91 -6.84
N GLU A 225 -17.34 -25.16 -7.07
CA GLU A 225 -17.79 -26.44 -7.64
C GLU A 225 -17.20 -26.69 -9.03
N ARG A 226 -17.14 -25.66 -9.88
CA ARG A 226 -16.53 -25.74 -11.20
C ARG A 226 -15.02 -25.98 -11.11
N TRP A 227 -14.33 -25.27 -10.21
CA TRP A 227 -12.90 -25.52 -9.96
C TRP A 227 -12.64 -26.96 -9.49
N ALA A 228 -13.48 -27.50 -8.62
CA ALA A 228 -13.36 -28.89 -8.16
C ALA A 228 -13.51 -29.92 -9.30
N LYS A 229 -14.24 -29.54 -10.38
CA LYS A 229 -14.37 -30.33 -11.60
C LYS A 229 -13.27 -30.06 -12.63
N GLY A 230 -12.28 -29.21 -12.32
CA GLY A 230 -11.19 -28.85 -13.23
C GLY A 230 -11.59 -27.87 -14.34
N GLU A 231 -12.76 -27.24 -14.23
CA GLU A 231 -13.23 -26.26 -15.22
C GLU A 231 -12.53 -24.90 -15.01
N LYS A 232 -12.18 -24.23 -16.12
CA LYS A 232 -11.79 -22.81 -16.11
C LYS A 232 -13.03 -21.93 -16.01
N VAL A 233 -13.00 -20.94 -15.12
CA VAL A 233 -14.11 -20.02 -14.85
C VAL A 233 -13.69 -18.59 -15.15
#